data_bfc2e6519e07298dbfacf83ae00bca11
#
_entry.id   bfc2e6519e07298dbfacf83ae00bca11
#
_cell.length_a   1.000
_cell.length_b   1.000
_cell.length_c   1.000
_cell.angle_alpha   90.00
_cell.angle_beta   90.00
_cell.angle_gamma   90.00
#
_symmetry.space_group_name_H-M   'P 1'
#
loop_
_entity.id
_entity.type
_entity.pdbx_description
1 polymer ?
#
loop_
_entity_poly.entity_id
_entity_poly.type
_entity_poly.pdbx_seq_one_letter_code
_entity_poly.pdbx_strand_id
1 'polypeptide(L)'
;MYSDEKAKKEAEKAEKLRAAGVQPQKKKAVGSKFFNDLAGLMGDEFMKRGATLHGCDVRTRDAFANMDIAGYNYGIYRYKHDLKKYPNRLILGSETFCNDAYRFREQAKKNPRLVGDFVWAGMDYLGEVGVGSWEYKAYATQFSGLGWTTAGSGRIDLNGRPLGEALYTRVALEQ
;
A
#
# COMPACT_ATOMS: atom_id res chain seq x y z
N MET A 1 1.10 -14.27 -18.54
CA MET A 1 0.43 -15.48 -19.09
C MET A 1 -0.90 -15.82 -18.38
N TYR A 2 -0.97 -15.90 -17.05
CA TYR A 2 -2.22 -16.26 -16.36
C TYR A 2 -3.30 -15.15 -16.34
N SER A 3 -2.92 -13.87 -16.46
CA SER A 3 -3.85 -12.73 -16.48
C SER A 3 -4.57 -12.57 -17.83
N ASP A 4 -3.89 -12.86 -18.92
CA ASP A 4 -4.40 -12.60 -20.26
C ASP A 4 -5.49 -13.60 -20.70
N GLU A 5 -5.35 -14.85 -20.29
CA GLU A 5 -6.37 -15.88 -20.56
C GLU A 5 -7.66 -15.65 -19.76
N LYS A 6 -7.52 -15.19 -18.53
CA LYS A 6 -8.67 -14.85 -17.68
C LYS A 6 -9.40 -13.60 -18.21
N ALA A 7 -8.66 -12.60 -18.65
CA ALA A 7 -9.20 -11.38 -19.26
C ALA A 7 -9.93 -11.71 -20.59
N LYS A 8 -9.39 -12.59 -21.45
CA LYS A 8 -10.05 -13.05 -22.66
C LYS A 8 -11.34 -13.78 -22.36
N LYS A 9 -11.35 -14.74 -21.45
CA LYS A 9 -12.56 -15.47 -21.05
C LYS A 9 -13.64 -14.56 -20.45
N GLU A 10 -13.23 -13.53 -19.71
CA GLU A 10 -14.18 -12.54 -19.16
C GLU A 10 -14.76 -11.62 -20.25
N ALA A 11 -13.94 -11.22 -21.24
CA ALA A 11 -14.38 -10.45 -22.39
C ALA A 11 -15.38 -11.23 -23.25
N GLU A 12 -15.09 -12.47 -23.60
CA GLU A 12 -15.99 -13.35 -24.35
C GLU A 12 -17.31 -13.61 -23.61
N LYS A 13 -17.26 -13.76 -22.29
CA LYS A 13 -18.46 -13.94 -21.47
C LYS A 13 -19.32 -12.65 -21.44
N ALA A 14 -18.68 -11.49 -21.38
CA ALA A 14 -19.36 -10.20 -21.42
C ALA A 14 -20.03 -9.95 -22.79
N GLU A 15 -19.37 -10.36 -23.87
CA GLU A 15 -19.91 -10.25 -25.24
C GLU A 15 -21.12 -11.18 -25.46
N LYS A 16 -21.04 -12.42 -25.01
CA LYS A 16 -22.18 -13.37 -25.04
C LYS A 16 -23.38 -12.88 -24.24
N LEU A 17 -23.16 -12.24 -23.07
CA LEU A 17 -24.23 -11.67 -22.27
C LEU A 17 -24.88 -10.46 -22.95
N ARG A 18 -24.09 -9.61 -23.62
CA ARG A 18 -24.60 -8.48 -24.42
C ARG A 18 -25.41 -8.95 -25.62
N ALA A 19 -24.94 -10.00 -26.33
CA ALA A 19 -25.66 -10.59 -27.45
C ALA A 19 -27.00 -11.25 -27.03
N ALA A 20 -27.07 -11.73 -25.78
CA ALA A 20 -28.30 -12.26 -25.19
C ALA A 20 -29.24 -11.20 -24.58
N GLY A 21 -28.96 -9.90 -24.78
CA GLY A 21 -29.78 -8.80 -24.23
C GLY A 21 -29.70 -8.65 -22.69
N VAL A 22 -28.82 -9.40 -22.04
CA VAL A 22 -28.61 -9.33 -20.59
C VAL A 22 -27.54 -8.28 -20.31
N GLN A 23 -27.91 -7.19 -19.66
CA GLN A 23 -26.91 -6.25 -19.18
C GLN A 23 -25.99 -6.92 -18.17
N PRO A 24 -24.66 -6.92 -18.38
CA PRO A 24 -23.75 -7.51 -17.42
C PRO A 24 -23.94 -6.78 -16.08
N GLN A 25 -24.28 -7.52 -15.04
CA GLN A 25 -24.28 -6.96 -13.68
C GLN A 25 -22.92 -6.33 -13.44
N LYS A 26 -22.89 -5.04 -13.09
CA LYS A 26 -21.66 -4.36 -12.69
C LYS A 26 -21.04 -5.20 -11.57
N LYS A 27 -19.92 -5.88 -11.86
CA LYS A 27 -19.13 -6.51 -10.82
C LYS A 27 -18.88 -5.44 -9.77
N LYS A 28 -19.20 -5.72 -8.50
CA LYS A 28 -18.79 -4.84 -7.40
C LYS A 28 -17.31 -4.57 -7.60
N ALA A 29 -16.96 -3.33 -7.84
CA ALA A 29 -15.55 -2.96 -7.98
C ALA A 29 -14.86 -3.34 -6.67
N VAL A 30 -13.91 -4.27 -6.75
CA VAL A 30 -12.99 -4.56 -5.65
C VAL A 30 -11.98 -3.41 -5.70
N GLY A 31 -12.39 -2.27 -5.17
CA GLY A 31 -11.59 -1.06 -5.14
C GLY A 31 -11.03 -0.79 -3.76
N SER A 32 -10.40 0.35 -3.62
CA SER A 32 -9.82 0.85 -2.37
C SER A 32 -10.77 0.74 -1.18
N LYS A 33 -12.08 0.93 -1.41
CA LYS A 33 -13.10 0.77 -0.36
C LYS A 33 -13.08 -0.61 0.29
N PHE A 34 -13.00 -1.69 -0.49
CA PHE A 34 -12.95 -3.05 0.06
C PHE A 34 -11.72 -3.23 0.95
N PHE A 35 -10.56 -2.74 0.52
CA PHE A 35 -9.33 -2.83 1.30
C PHE A 35 -9.39 -1.96 2.55
N ASN A 36 -9.96 -0.77 2.46
CA ASN A 36 -10.12 0.12 3.60
C ASN A 36 -11.12 -0.44 4.61
N ASP A 37 -12.25 -0.99 4.16
CA ASP A 37 -13.23 -1.65 5.03
C ASP A 37 -12.61 -2.89 5.72
N LEU A 38 -11.84 -3.67 4.98
CA LEU A 38 -11.15 -4.84 5.52
C LEU A 38 -10.05 -4.44 6.52
N ALA A 39 -9.25 -3.43 6.21
CA ALA A 39 -8.24 -2.89 7.11
C ALA A 39 -8.87 -2.27 8.36
N GLY A 40 -10.01 -1.59 8.22
CA GLY A 40 -10.78 -1.04 9.33
C GLY A 40 -11.33 -2.13 10.27
N LEU A 41 -11.73 -3.28 9.71
CA LEU A 41 -12.25 -4.41 10.48
C LEU A 41 -11.14 -5.25 11.13
N MET A 42 -10.05 -5.51 10.41
CA MET A 42 -8.98 -6.44 10.81
C MET A 42 -7.73 -5.73 11.33
N GLY A 43 -7.67 -4.40 11.17
CA GLY A 43 -6.50 -3.59 11.48
C GLY A 43 -5.39 -3.66 10.40
N ASP A 44 -4.59 -2.62 10.33
CA ASP A 44 -3.45 -2.50 9.42
C ASP A 44 -2.38 -3.59 9.66
N GLU A 45 -2.22 -4.02 10.89
CA GLU A 45 -1.30 -5.08 11.31
C GLU A 45 -1.57 -6.42 10.61
N PHE A 46 -2.85 -6.75 10.36
CA PHE A 46 -3.20 -8.00 9.69
C PHE A 46 -2.65 -8.06 8.27
N MET A 47 -2.79 -7.00 7.49
CA MET A 47 -2.28 -6.93 6.12
C MET A 47 -0.76 -7.00 6.09
N LYS A 48 -0.09 -6.29 6.98
CA LYS A 48 1.38 -6.31 7.10
C LYS A 48 1.90 -7.71 7.45
N ARG A 49 1.23 -8.44 8.34
CA ARG A 49 1.56 -9.84 8.66
C ARG A 49 1.25 -10.78 7.51
N GLY A 50 0.17 -10.55 6.77
CA GLY A 50 -0.17 -11.31 5.57
C GLY A 50 0.93 -11.31 4.50
N ALA A 51 1.71 -10.24 4.41
CA ALA A 51 2.85 -10.13 3.49
C ALA A 51 3.97 -11.16 3.77
N THR A 52 4.02 -11.75 4.97
CA THR A 52 5.01 -12.78 5.34
C THR A 52 4.62 -14.19 4.88
N LEU A 53 3.41 -14.38 4.37
CA LEU A 53 2.93 -15.69 3.95
C LEU A 53 3.74 -16.23 2.76
N HIS A 54 3.93 -17.54 2.74
CA HIS A 54 4.65 -18.24 1.67
C HIS A 54 4.13 -17.91 0.26
N GLY A 55 2.81 -17.76 0.09
CA GLY A 55 2.22 -17.38 -1.19
C GLY A 55 2.64 -15.99 -1.69
N CYS A 56 2.90 -15.04 -0.80
CA CYS A 56 3.43 -13.73 -1.16
C CYS A 56 4.89 -13.83 -1.62
N ASP A 57 5.68 -14.64 -0.92
CA ASP A 57 7.07 -14.90 -1.30
C ASP A 57 7.16 -15.55 -2.69
N VAL A 58 6.44 -16.62 -2.93
CA VAL A 58 6.45 -17.34 -4.23
C VAL A 58 6.11 -16.42 -5.40
N ARG A 59 5.17 -15.47 -5.21
CA ARG A 59 4.75 -14.55 -6.26
C ARG A 59 5.71 -13.40 -6.53
N THR A 60 6.58 -13.08 -5.58
CA THR A 60 7.45 -11.90 -5.66
C THR A 60 8.93 -12.21 -5.75
N ARG A 61 9.37 -13.40 -5.33
CA ARG A 61 10.79 -13.75 -5.21
C ARG A 61 11.55 -13.63 -6.52
N ASP A 62 10.94 -14.04 -7.64
CA ASP A 62 11.60 -14.02 -8.95
C ASP A 62 11.75 -12.58 -9.47
N ALA A 63 10.75 -11.71 -9.24
CA ALA A 63 10.86 -10.30 -9.54
C ALA A 63 11.96 -9.65 -8.70
N PHE A 64 11.98 -9.90 -7.39
CA PHE A 64 13.00 -9.36 -6.50
C PHE A 64 14.41 -9.89 -6.76
N ALA A 65 14.54 -11.09 -7.33
CA ALA A 65 15.84 -11.64 -7.72
C ALA A 65 16.48 -10.90 -8.89
N ASN A 66 15.70 -10.18 -9.69
CA ASN A 66 16.15 -9.38 -10.80
C ASN A 66 16.34 -7.89 -10.48
N MET A 67 16.27 -7.53 -9.19
CA MET A 67 16.45 -6.15 -8.71
C MET A 67 17.73 -6.07 -7.87
N ASP A 68 18.50 -5.02 -8.06
CA ASP A 68 19.65 -4.69 -7.21
C ASP A 68 19.20 -4.36 -5.79
N ILE A 69 18.09 -3.63 -5.67
CA ILE A 69 17.44 -3.28 -4.41
C ILE A 69 15.95 -3.59 -4.52
N ALA A 70 15.45 -4.48 -3.68
CA ALA A 70 14.04 -4.84 -3.66
C ALA A 70 13.23 -3.85 -2.82
N GLY A 71 12.29 -3.14 -3.45
CA GLY A 71 11.37 -2.21 -2.80
C GLY A 71 10.15 -2.92 -2.22
N TYR A 72 9.82 -2.61 -0.97
CA TYR A 72 8.67 -3.18 -0.26
C TYR A 72 7.73 -2.08 0.22
N ASN A 73 6.46 -2.14 -0.19
CA ASN A 73 5.43 -1.32 0.40
C ASN A 73 4.88 -1.99 1.65
N TYR A 74 4.91 -1.27 2.77
CA TYR A 74 4.35 -1.70 4.08
C TYR A 74 4.86 -3.06 4.58
N GLY A 75 6.11 -3.38 4.27
CA GLY A 75 6.72 -4.70 4.49
C GLY A 75 7.38 -4.90 5.86
N ILE A 76 7.04 -4.14 6.88
CA ILE A 76 7.75 -4.08 8.16
C ILE A 76 8.00 -5.44 8.83
N TYR A 77 7.06 -6.39 8.71
CA TYR A 77 7.24 -7.74 9.23
C TYR A 77 7.99 -8.66 8.26
N ARG A 78 7.95 -8.35 6.97
CA ARG A 78 8.58 -9.16 5.94
C ARG A 78 10.09 -8.94 5.87
N TYR A 79 10.59 -7.75 6.19
CA TYR A 79 12.01 -7.42 6.10
C TYR A 79 12.89 -8.44 6.82
N LYS A 80 12.63 -8.68 8.10
CA LYS A 80 13.41 -9.64 8.90
C LYS A 80 13.36 -11.06 8.35
N HIS A 81 12.21 -11.48 7.83
CA HIS A 81 12.04 -12.79 7.23
C HIS A 81 12.86 -12.93 5.94
N ASP A 82 12.73 -11.96 5.03
CA ASP A 82 13.38 -12.01 3.72
C ASP A 82 14.89 -11.77 3.83
N LEU A 83 15.36 -10.91 4.72
CA LEU A 83 16.79 -10.73 5.02
C LEU A 83 17.46 -12.01 5.52
N LYS A 84 16.73 -12.86 6.25
CA LYS A 84 17.21 -14.17 6.66
C LYS A 84 17.20 -15.18 5.52
N LYS A 85 16.15 -15.19 4.72
CA LYS A 85 15.95 -16.15 3.64
C LYS A 85 16.82 -15.88 2.41
N TYR A 86 17.06 -14.61 2.12
CA TYR A 86 17.81 -14.13 0.95
C TYR A 86 19.04 -13.32 1.39
N PRO A 87 20.18 -13.98 1.66
CA PRO A 87 21.34 -13.33 2.28
C PRO A 87 21.99 -12.20 1.45
N ASN A 88 21.80 -12.20 0.13
CA ASN A 88 22.35 -11.18 -0.77
C ASN A 88 21.37 -10.07 -1.14
N ARG A 89 20.12 -10.13 -0.65
CA ARG A 89 19.11 -9.15 -0.99
C ARG A 89 19.31 -7.85 -0.22
N LEU A 90 19.36 -6.74 -0.94
CA LEU A 90 19.19 -5.40 -0.38
C LEU A 90 17.70 -5.05 -0.39
N ILE A 91 17.21 -4.45 0.69
CA ILE A 91 15.81 -4.10 0.85
C ILE A 91 15.66 -2.60 1.12
N LEU A 92 14.71 -1.98 0.42
CA LEU A 92 14.27 -0.61 0.62
C LEU A 92 12.80 -0.63 1.07
N GLY A 93 12.45 0.10 2.13
CA GLY A 93 11.07 0.44 2.43
C GLY A 93 10.58 1.49 1.43
N SER A 94 9.97 1.06 0.33
CA SER A 94 9.53 1.99 -0.73
C SER A 94 8.26 2.74 -0.37
N GLU A 95 7.44 2.19 0.53
CA GLU A 95 6.38 2.89 1.24
C GLU A 95 6.22 2.30 2.64
N THR A 96 6.21 3.15 3.65
CA THR A 96 6.08 2.73 5.06
C THR A 96 5.09 3.64 5.76
N PHE A 97 4.20 3.08 6.56
CA PHE A 97 3.35 3.91 7.41
C PHE A 97 4.18 4.69 8.43
N CYS A 98 3.76 5.91 8.70
CA CYS A 98 4.43 6.79 9.66
C CYS A 98 4.62 6.11 11.03
N ASN A 99 3.63 5.38 11.52
CA ASN A 99 3.69 4.66 12.79
C ASN A 99 4.74 3.52 12.82
N ASP A 100 5.21 3.06 11.66
CA ASP A 100 6.25 2.04 11.56
C ASP A 100 7.67 2.60 11.41
N ALA A 101 7.84 3.92 11.29
CA ALA A 101 9.17 4.54 11.09
C ALA A 101 10.18 4.16 12.19
N TYR A 102 9.76 4.14 13.44
CA TYR A 102 10.62 3.70 14.55
C TYR A 102 10.98 2.21 14.43
N ARG A 103 10.01 1.36 14.11
CA ARG A 103 10.24 -0.09 13.93
C ARG A 103 11.20 -0.36 12.77
N PHE A 104 11.06 0.39 11.67
CA PHE A 104 12.00 0.32 10.55
C PHE A 104 13.41 0.65 11.00
N ARG A 105 13.59 1.80 11.66
CA ARG A 105 14.91 2.23 12.14
C ARG A 105 15.56 1.18 13.04
N GLU A 106 14.82 0.64 14.00
CA GLU A 106 15.33 -0.40 14.90
C GLU A 106 15.75 -1.69 14.18
N GLN A 107 15.08 -2.01 13.07
CA GLN A 107 15.50 -3.12 12.22
C GLN A 107 16.73 -2.76 11.38
N ALA A 108 16.80 -1.55 10.84
CA ALA A 108 17.90 -1.07 10.00
C ALA A 108 19.21 -0.98 10.79
N LYS A 109 19.18 -0.52 12.05
CA LYS A 109 20.37 -0.53 12.94
C LYS A 109 21.02 -1.91 13.06
N LYS A 110 20.25 -2.98 12.93
CA LYS A 110 20.71 -4.37 13.10
C LYS A 110 20.99 -5.07 11.78
N ASN A 111 20.59 -4.49 10.65
CA ASN A 111 20.65 -5.11 9.33
C ASN A 111 21.05 -4.10 8.27
N PRO A 112 22.35 -3.98 7.95
CA PRO A 112 22.84 -2.98 6.99
C PRO A 112 22.32 -3.18 5.56
N ARG A 113 21.71 -4.33 5.28
CA ARG A 113 21.04 -4.60 3.99
C ARG A 113 19.64 -4.02 3.89
N LEU A 114 19.13 -3.46 4.97
CA LEU A 114 17.93 -2.63 4.97
C LEU A 114 18.39 -1.18 4.73
N VAL A 115 18.44 -0.78 3.47
CA VAL A 115 19.24 0.36 3.00
C VAL A 115 18.56 1.72 3.14
N GLY A 116 17.26 1.76 3.29
CA GLY A 116 16.53 3.01 3.44
C GLY A 116 15.02 2.81 3.55
N ASP A 117 14.32 3.91 3.81
CA ASP A 117 12.87 3.95 4.01
C ASP A 117 12.28 5.22 3.45
N PHE A 118 11.10 5.10 2.83
CA PHE A 118 10.27 6.22 2.40
C PHE A 118 8.95 6.17 3.15
N VAL A 119 8.80 7.07 4.10
CA VAL A 119 7.57 7.17 4.89
C VAL A 119 6.50 7.88 4.09
N TRP A 120 5.36 7.23 3.90
CA TRP A 120 4.19 7.79 3.26
C TRP A 120 3.34 8.59 4.25
N ALA A 121 3.09 9.87 4.01
CA ALA A 121 3.68 10.68 2.98
C ALA A 121 4.38 11.89 3.58
N GLY A 122 5.28 12.51 2.81
CA GLY A 122 5.99 13.71 3.26
C GLY A 122 5.07 14.90 3.41
N MET A 123 4.54 15.39 2.30
CA MET A 123 3.58 16.50 2.23
C MET A 123 2.21 15.97 1.84
N ASP A 124 1.16 16.55 2.38
CA ASP A 124 -0.20 16.20 1.99
C ASP A 124 -0.51 16.67 0.56
N TYR A 125 -1.55 16.14 -0.03
CA TYR A 125 -1.93 16.38 -1.41
C TYR A 125 -3.46 16.48 -1.56
N LEU A 126 -3.89 17.08 -2.66
CA LEU A 126 -5.31 17.21 -2.99
C LEU A 126 -5.92 15.87 -3.41
N GLY A 127 -7.16 15.65 -3.01
CA GLY A 127 -7.90 14.44 -3.34
C GLY A 127 -7.63 13.27 -2.38
N GLU A 128 -8.36 12.19 -2.58
CA GLU A 128 -8.42 11.07 -1.64
C GLU A 128 -7.23 10.12 -1.75
N VAL A 129 -6.69 9.99 -2.94
CA VAL A 129 -5.64 9.04 -3.26
C VAL A 129 -4.47 9.67 -4.02
N GLY A 130 -4.27 10.98 -3.85
CA GLY A 130 -3.15 11.70 -4.42
C GLY A 130 -3.23 12.00 -5.90
N VAL A 131 -4.37 11.81 -6.51
CA VAL A 131 -4.59 12.11 -7.95
C VAL A 131 -5.38 13.40 -8.17
N GLY A 132 -5.67 14.15 -7.11
CA GLY A 132 -6.47 15.38 -7.18
C GLY A 132 -7.92 15.15 -7.57
N SER A 133 -8.37 13.91 -7.67
CA SER A 133 -9.73 13.57 -8.03
C SER A 133 -10.62 13.52 -6.79
N TRP A 134 -11.88 13.80 -7.02
CA TRP A 134 -12.91 13.82 -6.01
C TRP A 134 -13.93 12.72 -6.25
N GLU A 135 -14.18 11.91 -5.23
CA GLU A 135 -15.25 10.91 -5.29
C GLU A 135 -16.51 11.40 -4.60
N TYR A 136 -17.58 11.61 -5.37
CA TYR A 136 -18.87 12.11 -4.87
C TYR A 136 -19.75 11.03 -4.22
N LYS A 137 -19.28 9.81 -4.12
CA LYS A 137 -20.02 8.69 -3.54
C LYS A 137 -19.40 8.24 -2.22
N ALA A 138 -20.20 7.58 -1.43
CA ALA A 138 -20.03 7.14 -0.05
C ALA A 138 -18.67 6.57 0.41
N TYR A 139 -17.68 6.66 -0.39
CA TYR A 139 -16.32 6.20 -0.13
C TYR A 139 -15.70 6.90 1.09
N ALA A 140 -15.97 8.18 1.23
CA ALA A 140 -15.38 9.03 2.27
C ALA A 140 -16.36 9.43 3.40
N THR A 141 -17.46 8.73 3.53
CA THR A 141 -18.54 9.12 4.48
C THR A 141 -18.11 9.15 5.94
N GLN A 142 -17.06 8.44 6.31
CA GLN A 142 -16.52 8.45 7.68
C GLN A 142 -15.91 9.79 8.09
N PHE A 143 -15.64 10.69 7.16
CA PHE A 143 -14.95 11.95 7.41
C PHE A 143 -15.80 13.20 7.29
N SER A 144 -17.07 13.08 7.12
CA SER A 144 -18.09 14.12 7.01
C SER A 144 -18.76 14.17 5.66
N GLY A 145 -20.00 14.58 5.59
CA GLY A 145 -20.73 14.73 4.35
C GLY A 145 -20.20 15.81 3.39
N LEU A 146 -19.09 16.46 3.70
CA LEU A 146 -18.45 17.49 2.87
C LEU A 146 -17.43 16.93 1.88
N GLY A 147 -17.06 15.64 2.05
CA GLY A 147 -16.03 14.99 1.24
C GLY A 147 -14.60 15.42 1.59
N TRP A 148 -13.67 14.78 0.95
CA TRP A 148 -12.24 15.01 1.18
C TRP A 148 -11.72 16.10 0.27
N THR A 149 -11.06 17.08 0.81
CA THR A 149 -10.31 18.08 0.04
C THR A 149 -8.84 17.72 -0.04
N THR A 150 -8.35 16.95 0.93
CA THR A 150 -6.96 16.48 1.01
C THR A 150 -6.95 14.98 1.30
N ALA A 151 -5.83 14.31 1.04
CA ALA A 151 -5.67 12.89 1.34
C ALA A 151 -5.54 12.60 2.85
N GLY A 152 -5.14 13.58 3.65
CA GLY A 152 -4.92 13.43 5.09
C GLY A 152 -3.78 12.46 5.44
N SER A 153 -2.84 12.23 4.52
CA SER A 153 -1.74 11.28 4.67
C SER A 153 -0.38 11.96 4.90
N GLY A 154 -0.32 13.29 4.71
CA GLY A 154 0.91 14.05 4.81
C GLY A 154 1.36 14.27 6.25
N ARG A 155 2.66 14.24 6.48
CA ARG A 155 3.27 14.71 7.72
C ARG A 155 3.37 16.23 7.78
N ILE A 156 3.29 16.85 6.63
CA ILE A 156 3.22 18.31 6.45
C ILE A 156 1.92 18.59 5.71
N ASP A 157 1.12 19.55 6.20
CA ASP A 157 -0.13 19.93 5.56
C ASP A 157 0.09 20.73 4.26
N LEU A 158 -0.98 20.99 3.52
CA LEU A 158 -0.92 21.75 2.26
C LEU A 158 -0.40 23.19 2.43
N ASN A 159 -0.40 23.74 3.65
CA ASN A 159 0.12 25.06 3.94
C ASN A 159 1.58 25.04 4.40
N GLY A 160 2.22 23.88 4.42
CA GLY A 160 3.60 23.70 4.85
C GLY A 160 3.76 23.58 6.37
N ARG A 161 2.68 23.38 7.13
CA ARG A 161 2.73 23.23 8.58
C ARG A 161 3.07 21.78 8.96
N PRO A 162 4.08 21.53 9.80
CA PRO A 162 4.37 20.19 10.31
C PRO A 162 3.25 19.71 11.25
N LEU A 163 2.81 18.48 11.05
CA LEU A 163 1.82 17.78 11.86
C LEU A 163 2.51 16.91 12.92
N GLY A 164 1.74 16.26 13.78
CA GLY A 164 2.26 15.37 14.82
C GLY A 164 3.13 14.24 14.27
N GLU A 165 2.76 13.74 13.10
CA GLU A 165 3.47 12.70 12.36
C GLU A 165 4.87 13.15 11.92
N ALA A 166 5.05 14.43 11.58
CA ALA A 166 6.37 14.98 11.27
C ALA A 166 7.27 15.00 12.51
N LEU A 167 6.72 15.40 13.64
CA LEU A 167 7.44 15.42 14.91
C LEU A 167 7.80 14.00 15.36
N TYR A 168 6.86 13.05 15.23
CA TYR A 168 7.10 11.64 15.54
C TYR A 168 8.24 11.06 14.68
N THR A 169 8.18 11.24 13.36
CA THR A 169 9.22 10.70 12.47
C THR A 169 10.57 11.34 12.72
N ARG A 170 10.62 12.64 13.03
CA ARG A 170 11.85 13.32 13.43
C ARG A 170 12.47 12.67 14.66
N VAL A 171 11.71 12.52 15.75
CA VAL A 171 12.20 11.85 16.96
C VAL A 171 12.59 10.39 16.68
N ALA A 172 11.81 9.67 15.90
CA ALA A 172 12.08 8.27 15.56
C ALA A 172 13.36 8.08 14.75
N LEU A 173 13.76 9.05 13.93
CA LEU A 173 14.89 8.93 13.02
C LEU A 173 16.18 9.61 13.53
N GLU A 174 16.08 10.57 14.43
CA GLU A 174 17.24 11.31 14.96
C GLU A 174 17.94 10.63 16.16
N GLN A 175 17.36 9.59 16.78
CA GLN A 175 17.93 8.90 17.94
C GLN A 175 19.00 7.88 17.60
#